data_3893d44d3c11b9e175afd6b875d278df
#
_entry.id   3893d44d3c11b9e175afd6b875d278df
#
_cell.length_a   1.000
_cell.length_b   1.000
_cell.length_c   1.000
_cell.angle_alpha   90.00
_cell.angle_beta   90.00
_cell.angle_gamma   90.00
#
_symmetry.space_group_name_H-M   'P 1'
#
loop_
_entity.id
_entity.type
_entity.pdbx_description
1 polymer ?
#
loop_
_entity_poly.entity_id
_entity_poly.type
_entity_poly.pdbx_seq_one_letter_code
_entity_poly.pdbx_strand_id
1 'polypeptide(L)'
;MIAVLLASALSSSALQTAPVTAATANRGARSTAFRTFQSAEPACDLPMSVVEGAVPPWLAGGAYVRNGPGQFEAGDRTVEHWFDGFAMLLRVAFASEGGAPLLTTRFIKSDAHAAVLETERLAFAEFMTPLLPPGAGVTGALQSLVALAAGDPTDNACVNLVQRGGGVLEAMTETQRSWFEVDAKTLATRKRVAWEGDKVGQLSTAHAQRDPAGGGWINVGTEISPPLWSSYHVFRLDDSQPNKREILASIPCADRSAPNWLHAFGVTRAKVVVIEQPASYSVGAMLGLGAASHGSIDWKPEQGTLVHVLDRRSGELVTHAMKPAFFFFHIANAFDLPDGSVCLDVCLFDDPTIVTSLRLDRLTNDDLARDLPTSRLTRLTIPADGGPPTRSIIDDASATG
;
A
#
# COMPACT_ATOMS: atom_id res chain seq x y z
N MET A 1 -13.69 12.46 -15.68
CA MET A 1 -12.71 11.35 -15.71
C MET A 1 -11.60 11.78 -16.67
N ILE A 2 -10.46 12.21 -16.14
CA ILE A 2 -9.33 12.72 -16.94
C ILE A 2 -8.30 11.60 -16.98
N ALA A 3 -8.23 10.90 -18.12
CA ALA A 3 -7.14 9.98 -18.40
C ALA A 3 -5.93 10.81 -18.88
N VAL A 4 -4.95 11.05 -18.02
CA VAL A 4 -3.67 11.59 -18.43
C VAL A 4 -2.85 10.42 -18.98
N LEU A 5 -2.90 10.23 -20.31
CA LEU A 5 -2.01 9.31 -20.99
C LEU A 5 -0.62 9.93 -21.06
N LEU A 6 0.33 9.35 -20.31
CA LEU A 6 1.76 9.64 -20.42
C LEU A 6 2.29 9.04 -21.72
N ALA A 7 2.27 9.81 -22.80
CA ALA A 7 3.02 9.50 -24.02
C ALA A 7 4.33 10.30 -24.00
N SER A 8 5.44 9.67 -23.65
CA SER A 8 6.77 10.23 -23.86
C SER A 8 7.07 10.21 -25.35
N ALA A 9 7.02 11.37 -25.99
CA ALA A 9 7.60 11.56 -27.33
C ALA A 9 9.13 11.60 -27.18
N LEU A 10 9.78 10.46 -27.34
CA LEU A 10 11.22 10.41 -27.58
C LEU A 10 11.46 10.79 -29.05
N SER A 11 11.75 12.05 -29.31
CA SER A 11 12.43 12.45 -30.56
C SER A 11 13.84 11.88 -30.50
N SER A 12 14.19 11.11 -31.53
CA SER A 12 15.49 10.52 -31.75
C SER A 12 16.55 11.62 -31.96
N SER A 13 17.27 12.00 -30.91
CA SER A 13 18.59 12.58 -31.02
C SER A 13 19.40 12.33 -29.76
N ALA A 14 20.34 11.42 -29.89
CA ALA A 14 21.57 11.29 -29.10
C ALA A 14 21.44 11.10 -27.58
N LEU A 15 21.07 9.91 -27.16
CA LEU A 15 21.59 9.33 -25.94
C LEU A 15 22.34 8.04 -26.33
N GLN A 16 23.66 8.16 -26.51
CA GLN A 16 24.58 7.02 -26.52
C GLN A 16 24.67 6.50 -25.09
N THR A 17 23.84 5.52 -24.78
CA THR A 17 23.99 4.71 -23.57
C THR A 17 24.94 3.58 -23.87
N ALA A 18 25.90 3.34 -22.97
CA ALA A 18 26.76 2.17 -22.99
C ALA A 18 25.92 0.89 -23.07
N PRO A 19 26.41 -0.16 -23.74
CA PRO A 19 25.61 -1.35 -23.98
C PRO A 19 25.41 -2.14 -22.68
N VAL A 20 24.16 -2.23 -22.22
CA VAL A 20 23.73 -3.28 -21.31
C VAL A 20 23.70 -4.58 -22.12
N THR A 21 24.75 -5.36 -22.02
CA THR A 21 24.82 -6.72 -22.57
C THR A 21 24.11 -7.66 -21.58
N ALA A 22 22.82 -7.86 -21.75
CA ALA A 22 22.14 -9.05 -21.23
C ALA A 22 20.93 -9.37 -22.11
N ALA A 23 20.97 -10.56 -22.69
CA ALA A 23 19.88 -11.33 -23.29
C ALA A 23 18.93 -10.57 -24.26
N THR A 24 19.45 -10.21 -25.43
CA THR A 24 18.64 -9.89 -26.60
C THR A 24 18.25 -11.18 -27.33
N ALA A 25 17.27 -11.88 -26.83
CA ALA A 25 16.54 -12.89 -27.57
C ALA A 25 15.09 -12.42 -27.75
N ASN A 26 14.74 -12.16 -29.02
CA ASN A 26 13.38 -11.99 -29.54
C ASN A 26 12.55 -10.82 -28.96
N ARG A 27 12.89 -9.59 -29.32
CA ARG A 27 12.02 -8.41 -29.09
C ARG A 27 10.99 -8.28 -30.21
N GLY A 28 10.02 -9.20 -30.28
CA GLY A 28 8.72 -8.90 -30.85
C GLY A 28 8.12 -7.70 -30.08
N ALA A 29 7.21 -6.95 -30.69
CA ALA A 29 6.58 -5.79 -30.07
C ALA A 29 6.05 -6.17 -28.67
N ARG A 30 6.77 -5.75 -27.62
CA ARG A 30 6.38 -6.04 -26.23
C ARG A 30 5.12 -5.26 -25.94
N SER A 31 4.20 -5.90 -25.24
CA SER A 31 2.89 -5.37 -24.91
C SER A 31 2.95 -4.08 -24.10
N THR A 32 1.84 -3.35 -24.07
CA THR A 32 1.68 -2.16 -23.20
C THR A 32 1.81 -2.53 -21.73
N ALA A 33 1.31 -3.71 -21.31
CA ALA A 33 1.43 -4.22 -19.95
C ALA A 33 2.90 -4.38 -19.54
N PHE A 34 3.73 -5.00 -20.38
CA PHE A 34 5.16 -5.14 -20.11
C PHE A 34 5.86 -3.79 -19.90
N ARG A 35 5.49 -2.75 -20.66
CA ARG A 35 6.10 -1.42 -20.54
C ARG A 35 5.76 -0.73 -19.22
N THR A 36 4.62 -1.03 -18.63
CA THR A 36 4.15 -0.44 -17.37
C THR A 36 5.00 -0.88 -16.18
N PHE A 37 5.59 -2.08 -16.24
CA PHE A 37 6.36 -2.68 -15.13
C PHE A 37 7.87 -2.70 -15.40
N GLN A 38 8.38 -1.68 -16.09
CA GLN A 38 9.82 -1.47 -16.26
C GLN A 38 10.34 -0.46 -15.24
N SER A 39 11.59 -0.65 -14.82
CA SER A 39 12.28 0.34 -14.00
C SER A 39 12.43 1.66 -14.75
N ALA A 40 12.22 2.75 -14.02
CA ALA A 40 12.26 4.10 -14.55
C ALA A 40 13.50 4.85 -14.05
N GLU A 41 14.06 5.69 -14.90
CA GLU A 41 15.10 6.62 -14.51
C GLU A 41 14.51 7.87 -13.85
N PRO A 42 15.20 8.46 -12.86
CA PRO A 42 14.79 9.73 -12.29
C PRO A 42 14.74 10.84 -13.34
N ALA A 43 13.75 11.71 -13.24
CA ALA A 43 13.59 12.90 -14.10
C ALA A 43 13.51 14.17 -13.24
N CYS A 44 14.01 15.29 -13.76
CA CYS A 44 13.94 16.59 -13.09
C CYS A 44 13.42 17.63 -14.06
N ASP A 45 12.25 18.20 -13.73
CA ASP A 45 11.60 19.29 -14.48
C ASP A 45 11.48 19.00 -16.00
N LEU A 46 11.19 17.73 -16.34
CA LEU A 46 11.01 17.31 -17.73
C LEU A 46 9.71 17.90 -18.29
N PRO A 47 9.75 18.74 -19.36
CA PRO A 47 8.53 19.28 -19.94
C PRO A 47 7.62 18.18 -20.50
N MET A 48 6.33 18.29 -20.21
CA MET A 48 5.30 17.36 -20.67
C MET A 48 4.41 18.04 -21.73
N SER A 49 3.92 17.26 -22.70
CA SER A 49 2.94 17.70 -23.66
C SER A 49 1.54 17.25 -23.25
N VAL A 50 0.56 18.13 -23.41
CA VAL A 50 -0.86 17.76 -23.33
C VAL A 50 -1.23 17.08 -24.65
N VAL A 51 -1.54 15.78 -24.62
CA VAL A 51 -1.86 14.99 -25.82
C VAL A 51 -3.31 15.22 -26.27
N GLU A 52 -4.22 15.40 -25.30
CA GLU A 52 -5.65 15.57 -25.55
C GLU A 52 -6.28 16.43 -24.45
N GLY A 53 -7.21 17.31 -24.80
CA GLY A 53 -7.88 18.23 -23.89
C GLY A 53 -7.02 19.42 -23.47
N ALA A 54 -7.22 19.93 -22.27
CA ALA A 54 -6.48 21.05 -21.70
C ALA A 54 -6.30 20.87 -20.19
N VAL A 55 -5.24 21.46 -19.65
CA VAL A 55 -5.06 21.54 -18.19
C VAL A 55 -6.15 22.46 -17.61
N PRO A 56 -7.00 21.96 -16.69
CA PRO A 56 -8.04 22.79 -16.09
C PRO A 56 -7.45 23.98 -15.34
N PRO A 57 -8.05 25.19 -15.43
CA PRO A 57 -7.51 26.39 -14.79
C PRO A 57 -7.31 26.27 -13.27
N TRP A 58 -8.13 25.45 -12.59
CA TRP A 58 -8.04 25.24 -11.14
C TRP A 58 -6.80 24.43 -10.71
N LEU A 59 -6.07 23.79 -11.63
CA LEU A 59 -4.78 23.14 -11.38
C LEU A 59 -3.60 24.11 -11.47
N ALA A 60 -3.78 25.32 -12.04
CA ALA A 60 -2.70 26.27 -12.27
C ALA A 60 -1.97 26.62 -10.96
N GLY A 61 -0.66 26.52 -10.96
CA GLY A 61 0.19 26.72 -9.78
C GLY A 61 0.18 25.57 -8.79
N GLY A 62 -0.63 24.53 -9.01
CA GLY A 62 -0.68 23.33 -8.20
C GLY A 62 0.29 22.24 -8.67
N ALA A 63 0.24 21.10 -7.98
CA ALA A 63 0.96 19.90 -8.40
C ALA A 63 0.17 18.63 -8.06
N TYR A 64 0.26 17.66 -8.95
CA TYR A 64 -0.14 16.27 -8.67
C TYR A 64 1.09 15.51 -8.18
N VAL A 65 0.98 14.82 -7.05
CA VAL A 65 2.08 14.01 -6.49
C VAL A 65 1.55 12.61 -6.20
N ARG A 66 2.36 11.59 -6.52
CA ARG A 66 2.05 10.21 -6.18
C ARG A 66 3.30 9.44 -5.79
N ASN A 67 3.09 8.35 -5.07
CA ASN A 67 4.07 7.33 -4.75
C ASN A 67 3.79 6.06 -5.55
N GLY A 68 4.80 5.22 -5.71
CA GLY A 68 4.67 3.91 -6.31
C GLY A 68 6.02 3.27 -6.60
N PRO A 69 6.03 2.03 -7.09
CA PRO A 69 7.25 1.35 -7.47
C PRO A 69 7.86 1.97 -8.72
N GLY A 70 9.18 2.18 -8.72
CA GLY A 70 9.93 2.77 -9.85
C GLY A 70 11.12 1.95 -10.30
N GLN A 71 11.56 0.96 -9.51
CA GLN A 71 12.62 0.02 -9.87
C GLN A 71 12.26 -1.37 -9.39
N PHE A 72 12.48 -2.38 -10.22
CA PHE A 72 12.10 -3.76 -9.95
C PHE A 72 13.29 -4.71 -9.92
N GLU A 73 14.47 -4.28 -10.32
CA GLU A 73 15.70 -5.09 -10.36
C GLU A 73 16.60 -4.77 -9.16
N ALA A 74 17.25 -5.82 -8.66
CA ALA A 74 18.33 -5.79 -7.69
C ALA A 74 19.48 -6.68 -8.22
N GLY A 75 20.36 -6.10 -9.02
CA GLY A 75 21.37 -6.83 -9.78
C GLY A 75 20.74 -7.72 -10.85
N ASP A 76 21.02 -9.01 -10.77
CA ASP A 76 20.48 -10.04 -11.67
C ASP A 76 19.10 -10.57 -11.23
N ARG A 77 18.61 -10.15 -10.09
CA ARG A 77 17.32 -10.56 -9.53
C ARG A 77 16.25 -9.50 -9.73
N THR A 78 15.05 -9.91 -10.12
CA THR A 78 13.85 -9.07 -10.17
C THR A 78 12.98 -9.37 -8.95
N VAL A 79 12.39 -8.33 -8.33
CA VAL A 79 11.35 -8.54 -7.31
C VAL A 79 10.16 -9.26 -7.93
N GLU A 80 9.42 -10.02 -7.13
CA GLU A 80 8.42 -10.95 -7.64
C GLU A 80 7.03 -10.33 -7.77
N HIS A 81 6.78 -9.23 -7.09
CA HIS A 81 5.46 -8.64 -7.00
C HIS A 81 5.47 -7.13 -7.27
N TRP A 82 4.37 -6.60 -7.79
CA TRP A 82 4.24 -5.17 -8.10
C TRP A 82 4.46 -4.29 -6.86
N PHE A 83 3.98 -4.72 -5.69
CA PHE A 83 4.12 -3.96 -4.45
C PHE A 83 5.55 -3.91 -3.89
N ASP A 84 6.45 -4.74 -4.40
CA ASP A 84 7.82 -4.88 -3.90
C ASP A 84 8.84 -4.00 -4.62
N GLY A 85 8.42 -3.31 -5.70
CA GLY A 85 9.29 -2.39 -6.41
C GLY A 85 9.70 -1.19 -5.55
N PHE A 86 10.94 -0.71 -5.72
CA PHE A 86 11.50 0.36 -4.91
C PHE A 86 10.80 1.69 -5.14
N ALA A 87 10.51 2.38 -4.04
CA ALA A 87 9.68 3.57 -3.99
C ALA A 87 10.22 4.73 -4.82
N MET A 88 9.46 5.16 -5.83
CA MET A 88 9.71 6.36 -6.61
C MET A 88 8.53 7.33 -6.47
N LEU A 89 8.82 8.55 -6.08
CA LEU A 89 7.87 9.65 -6.09
C LEU A 89 7.79 10.28 -7.47
N LEU A 90 6.60 10.67 -7.86
CA LEU A 90 6.31 11.40 -9.09
C LEU A 90 5.58 12.69 -8.77
N ARG A 91 6.00 13.80 -9.37
CA ARG A 91 5.34 15.09 -9.27
C ARG A 91 5.13 15.67 -10.66
N VAL A 92 3.89 16.03 -10.97
CA VAL A 92 3.56 16.86 -12.13
C VAL A 92 3.21 18.25 -11.63
N ALA A 93 4.05 19.23 -11.92
CA ALA A 93 3.81 20.62 -11.58
C ALA A 93 3.07 21.33 -12.73
N PHE A 94 2.00 22.05 -12.42
CA PHE A 94 1.23 22.82 -13.38
C PHE A 94 1.63 24.30 -13.30
N ALA A 95 2.03 24.86 -14.45
CA ALA A 95 2.42 26.26 -14.51
C ALA A 95 1.25 27.20 -14.14
N SER A 96 1.54 28.34 -13.51
CA SER A 96 0.53 29.34 -13.16
C SER A 96 -0.05 30.05 -14.38
N GLU A 97 0.71 30.16 -15.47
CA GLU A 97 0.38 30.90 -16.69
C GLU A 97 0.57 30.03 -17.94
N GLY A 98 -0.30 29.04 -18.13
CA GLY A 98 -0.42 28.32 -19.42
C GLY A 98 0.83 27.64 -19.97
N GLY A 99 1.87 27.46 -19.17
CA GLY A 99 3.10 26.75 -19.55
C GLY A 99 2.92 25.23 -19.56
N ALA A 100 3.88 24.53 -20.16
CA ALA A 100 3.91 23.08 -20.14
C ALA A 100 4.01 22.55 -18.70
N PRO A 101 3.26 21.48 -18.32
CA PRO A 101 3.48 20.81 -17.06
C PRO A 101 4.88 20.22 -16.98
N LEU A 102 5.46 20.17 -15.78
CA LEU A 102 6.81 19.65 -15.54
C LEU A 102 6.75 18.37 -14.73
N LEU A 103 7.41 17.32 -15.21
CA LEU A 103 7.54 16.04 -14.52
C LEU A 103 8.86 15.99 -13.73
N THR A 104 8.75 15.68 -12.46
CA THR A 104 9.90 15.31 -11.62
C THR A 104 9.63 13.94 -11.01
N THR A 105 10.60 13.02 -11.08
CA THR A 105 10.57 11.74 -10.39
C THR A 105 11.81 11.57 -9.54
N ARG A 106 11.68 10.94 -8.37
CA ARG A 106 12.80 10.71 -7.47
C ARG A 106 12.58 9.49 -6.60
N PHE A 107 13.60 8.65 -6.45
CA PHE A 107 13.57 7.56 -5.49
C PHE A 107 13.60 8.07 -4.04
N ILE A 108 12.87 7.39 -3.17
CA ILE A 108 13.01 7.53 -1.72
C ILE A 108 14.38 6.99 -1.33
N LYS A 109 15.10 7.74 -0.48
CA LYS A 109 16.38 7.29 0.10
C LYS A 109 16.10 6.39 1.30
N SER A 110 15.68 5.16 1.03
CA SER A 110 15.52 4.09 2.02
C SER A 110 16.79 3.25 2.13
N ASP A 111 16.97 2.54 3.25
CA ASP A 111 18.08 1.60 3.42
C ASP A 111 17.94 0.44 2.42
N ALA A 112 16.70 0.01 2.14
CA ALA A 112 16.42 -1.04 1.16
C ALA A 112 16.92 -0.66 -0.24
N HIS A 113 16.62 0.55 -0.71
CA HIS A 113 17.07 1.01 -2.02
C HIS A 113 18.57 1.31 -2.05
N ALA A 114 19.12 1.90 -0.98
CA ALA A 114 20.56 2.16 -0.87
C ALA A 114 21.38 0.86 -0.95
N ALA A 115 20.94 -0.18 -0.26
CA ALA A 115 21.61 -1.49 -0.30
C ALA A 115 21.63 -2.09 -1.70
N VAL A 116 20.55 -1.96 -2.48
CA VAL A 116 20.52 -2.43 -3.87
C VAL A 116 21.49 -1.65 -4.75
N LEU A 117 21.57 -0.33 -4.59
CA LEU A 117 22.51 0.50 -5.34
C LEU A 117 23.97 0.20 -5.02
N GLU A 118 24.27 -0.19 -3.77
CA GLU A 118 25.64 -0.47 -3.32
C GLU A 118 26.06 -1.91 -3.59
N THR A 119 25.15 -2.88 -3.45
CA THR A 119 25.51 -4.30 -3.43
C THR A 119 24.90 -5.12 -4.56
N GLU A 120 23.99 -4.52 -5.34
CA GLU A 120 23.19 -5.19 -6.36
C GLU A 120 22.37 -6.38 -5.80
N ARG A 121 21.97 -6.31 -4.51
CA ARG A 121 21.25 -7.38 -3.80
C ARG A 121 20.15 -6.82 -2.92
N LEU A 122 19.11 -7.62 -2.70
CA LEU A 122 18.10 -7.34 -1.70
C LEU A 122 18.72 -7.47 -0.30
N ALA A 123 18.52 -6.45 0.55
CA ALA A 123 18.93 -6.47 1.95
C ALA A 123 17.77 -6.87 2.89
N PHE A 124 16.54 -6.74 2.43
CA PHE A 124 15.32 -7.03 3.18
C PHE A 124 14.41 -7.95 2.37
N ALA A 125 13.60 -8.75 3.07
CA ALA A 125 12.44 -9.37 2.46
C ALA A 125 11.40 -8.29 2.19
N GLU A 126 10.81 -8.29 1.01
CA GLU A 126 9.67 -7.45 0.67
C GLU A 126 8.36 -8.22 0.91
N PHE A 127 7.22 -7.62 0.62
CA PHE A 127 5.90 -8.21 0.92
C PHE A 127 5.70 -9.61 0.30
N MET A 128 6.09 -9.78 -0.97
CA MET A 128 5.93 -11.04 -1.70
C MET A 128 7.25 -11.58 -2.25
N THR A 129 8.34 -10.84 -2.09
CA THR A 129 9.68 -11.23 -2.54
C THR A 129 10.52 -11.63 -1.33
N PRO A 130 10.80 -12.92 -1.13
CA PRO A 130 11.64 -13.37 -0.03
C PRO A 130 13.07 -12.82 -0.19
N LEU A 131 13.78 -12.62 0.93
CA LEU A 131 15.16 -12.12 0.93
C LEU A 131 16.08 -13.01 0.08
N LEU A 132 15.91 -14.32 0.20
CA LEU A 132 16.72 -15.29 -0.55
C LEU A 132 15.86 -15.99 -1.62
N PRO A 133 16.45 -16.35 -2.75
CA PRO A 133 15.72 -17.03 -3.82
C PRO A 133 15.23 -18.40 -3.35
N PRO A 134 14.13 -18.91 -3.93
CA PRO A 134 13.65 -20.25 -3.68
C PRO A 134 14.80 -21.28 -3.91
N GLY A 135 14.96 -22.23 -3.00
CA GLY A 135 16.01 -23.24 -3.08
C GLY A 135 17.33 -22.91 -2.38
N ALA A 136 17.40 -21.77 -1.67
CA ALA A 136 18.59 -21.39 -0.87
C ALA A 136 18.94 -22.36 0.28
N GLY A 137 18.11 -23.38 0.52
CA GLY A 137 18.36 -24.46 1.48
C GLY A 137 18.28 -24.02 2.94
N VAL A 138 18.74 -24.90 3.85
CA VAL A 138 18.66 -24.68 5.30
C VAL A 138 19.44 -23.44 5.75
N THR A 139 20.57 -23.16 5.12
CA THR A 139 21.39 -21.96 5.40
C THR A 139 20.64 -20.68 5.05
N GLY A 140 19.93 -20.66 3.94
CA GLY A 140 19.09 -19.53 3.54
C GLY A 140 17.92 -19.31 4.48
N ALA A 141 17.24 -20.38 4.87
CA ALA A 141 16.16 -20.31 5.85
C ALA A 141 16.66 -19.76 7.20
N LEU A 142 17.84 -20.16 7.65
CA LEU A 142 18.43 -19.64 8.89
C LEU A 142 18.78 -18.14 8.78
N GLN A 143 19.32 -17.68 7.63
CA GLN A 143 19.61 -16.27 7.40
C GLN A 143 18.32 -15.43 7.38
N SER A 144 17.26 -15.92 6.71
CA SER A 144 15.95 -15.24 6.72
C SER A 144 15.36 -15.18 8.12
N LEU A 145 15.50 -16.26 8.92
CA LEU A 145 15.05 -16.29 10.32
C LEU A 145 15.82 -15.29 11.19
N VAL A 146 17.14 -15.18 11.00
CA VAL A 146 17.96 -14.19 11.71
C VAL A 146 17.55 -12.77 11.33
N ALA A 147 17.32 -12.48 10.06
CA ALA A 147 16.83 -11.18 9.59
C ALA A 147 15.45 -10.83 10.17
N LEU A 148 14.53 -11.80 10.20
CA LEU A 148 13.22 -11.61 10.82
C LEU A 148 13.33 -11.42 12.34
N ALA A 149 14.20 -12.19 13.02
CA ALA A 149 14.43 -12.07 14.46
C ALA A 149 15.14 -10.76 14.84
N ALA A 150 15.95 -10.19 13.95
CA ALA A 150 16.54 -8.88 14.10
C ALA A 150 15.49 -7.75 14.12
N GLY A 151 14.25 -8.04 13.69
CA GLY A 151 13.12 -7.14 13.81
C GLY A 151 13.16 -5.94 12.87
N ASP A 152 13.96 -6.01 11.82
CA ASP A 152 14.11 -4.95 10.83
C ASP A 152 13.37 -5.31 9.51
N PRO A 153 12.03 -5.02 9.42
CA PRO A 153 11.31 -5.15 8.16
C PRO A 153 11.84 -4.13 7.13
N THR A 154 11.51 -4.34 5.86
CA THR A 154 11.83 -3.37 4.80
C THR A 154 11.38 -1.95 5.17
N ASP A 155 12.15 -0.96 4.73
CA ASP A 155 11.78 0.45 4.79
C ASP A 155 11.42 1.03 3.41
N ASN A 156 11.10 0.16 2.44
CA ASN A 156 10.68 0.53 1.10
C ASN A 156 9.30 1.21 1.10
N ALA A 157 9.25 2.54 1.11
CA ALA A 157 8.05 3.35 1.33
C ALA A 157 7.21 3.54 0.05
N CYS A 158 6.81 2.47 -0.65
CA CYS A 158 6.25 2.52 -2.01
C CYS A 158 4.71 2.62 -2.09
N VAL A 159 3.98 2.63 -0.97
CA VAL A 159 2.50 2.48 -0.99
C VAL A 159 1.78 3.81 -1.06
N ASN A 160 2.01 4.72 -0.13
CA ASN A 160 1.20 5.93 0.00
C ASN A 160 2.02 7.18 0.23
N LEU A 161 1.34 8.32 0.05
CA LEU A 161 1.89 9.65 0.26
C LEU A 161 0.80 10.54 0.86
N VAL A 162 1.05 11.11 2.03
CA VAL A 162 0.12 12.02 2.70
C VAL A 162 0.73 13.40 2.89
N GLN A 163 -0.10 14.43 2.82
CA GLN A 163 0.32 15.81 3.08
C GLN A 163 0.03 16.18 4.53
N ARG A 164 1.09 16.40 5.31
CA ARG A 164 1.01 16.76 6.74
C ARG A 164 0.97 18.27 7.01
N GLY A 165 1.11 19.09 6.01
CA GLY A 165 1.16 20.55 6.12
C GLY A 165 2.57 21.11 5.97
N GLY A 166 2.71 22.45 5.90
CA GLY A 166 4.02 23.12 5.80
C GLY A 166 4.87 22.74 4.58
N GLY A 167 4.27 22.23 3.50
CA GLY A 167 5.00 21.77 2.32
C GLY A 167 5.77 20.47 2.52
N VAL A 168 5.41 19.70 3.57
CA VAL A 168 5.97 18.39 3.87
C VAL A 168 4.99 17.31 3.44
N LEU A 169 5.51 16.29 2.76
CA LEU A 169 4.82 15.05 2.46
C LEU A 169 5.42 13.94 3.30
N GLU A 170 4.63 12.94 3.64
CA GLU A 170 5.11 11.70 4.24
C GLU A 170 4.83 10.54 3.28
N ALA A 171 5.90 9.89 2.82
CA ALA A 171 5.84 8.67 2.03
C ALA A 171 5.94 7.46 2.97
N MET A 172 5.16 6.41 2.68
CA MET A 172 5.08 5.27 3.59
C MET A 172 4.69 3.96 2.90
N THR A 173 5.01 2.86 3.59
CA THR A 173 4.38 1.55 3.43
C THR A 173 3.87 1.06 4.80
N GLU A 174 3.57 -0.22 4.94
CA GLU A 174 2.93 -0.77 6.14
C GLU A 174 3.90 -1.06 7.31
N THR A 175 5.20 -0.85 7.16
CA THR A 175 6.17 -1.04 8.25
C THR A 175 6.42 0.26 9.01
N GLN A 176 6.70 0.18 10.31
CA GLN A 176 6.96 1.38 11.14
C GLN A 176 8.23 2.15 10.72
N ARG A 177 9.19 1.47 10.08
CA ARG A 177 10.43 2.07 9.58
C ARG A 177 10.27 2.83 8.27
N SER A 178 9.21 2.56 7.53
CA SER A 178 9.03 3.02 6.15
C SER A 178 8.33 4.37 6.03
N TRP A 179 8.36 5.21 7.05
CA TRP A 179 7.77 6.54 6.99
C TRP A 179 8.86 7.59 6.84
N PHE A 180 8.80 8.35 5.72
CA PHE A 180 9.80 9.35 5.38
C PHE A 180 9.16 10.71 5.10
N GLU A 181 9.71 11.75 5.73
CA GLU A 181 9.41 13.12 5.36
C GLU A 181 10.08 13.47 4.02
N VAL A 182 9.30 14.05 3.13
CA VAL A 182 9.70 14.41 1.77
C VAL A 182 9.36 15.87 1.49
N ASP A 183 10.24 16.55 0.80
CA ASP A 183 9.99 17.89 0.33
C ASP A 183 8.97 17.89 -0.82
N ALA A 184 7.86 18.62 -0.68
CA ALA A 184 6.76 18.60 -1.63
C ALA A 184 7.11 19.23 -3.01
N LYS A 185 8.15 20.07 -3.08
CA LYS A 185 8.58 20.72 -4.33
C LYS A 185 9.63 19.92 -5.07
N THR A 186 10.63 19.42 -4.35
CA THR A 186 11.81 18.79 -4.93
C THR A 186 11.76 17.26 -4.87
N LEU A 187 10.80 16.68 -4.14
CA LEU A 187 10.68 15.25 -3.80
C LEU A 187 11.91 14.70 -3.06
N ALA A 188 12.76 15.56 -2.51
CA ALA A 188 13.92 15.10 -1.74
C ALA A 188 13.48 14.46 -0.44
N THR A 189 13.96 13.25 -0.15
CA THR A 189 13.82 12.62 1.16
C THR A 189 14.57 13.46 2.19
N ARG A 190 13.86 13.96 3.20
CA ARG A 190 14.42 14.79 4.27
C ARG A 190 14.99 13.95 5.40
N LYS A 191 14.15 13.10 5.95
CA LYS A 191 14.51 12.18 7.06
C LYS A 191 13.48 11.07 7.18
N ARG A 192 13.84 10.00 7.90
CA ARG A 192 12.88 9.03 8.42
C ARG A 192 12.11 9.65 9.59
N VAL A 193 10.82 9.36 9.69
CA VAL A 193 9.99 9.79 10.81
C VAL A 193 10.46 9.09 12.09
N ALA A 194 10.80 9.85 13.11
CA ALA A 194 11.09 9.35 14.44
C ALA A 194 9.81 9.38 15.28
N TRP A 195 9.29 8.21 15.61
CA TRP A 195 8.05 8.08 16.36
C TRP A 195 8.27 8.31 17.86
N GLU A 196 7.33 9.01 18.47
CA GLU A 196 7.23 9.26 19.90
C GLU A 196 5.91 8.72 20.46
N GLY A 197 5.80 8.67 21.81
CA GLY A 197 4.58 8.21 22.49
C GLY A 197 4.43 6.69 22.50
N ASP A 198 3.20 6.22 22.27
CA ASP A 198 2.86 4.81 22.42
C ASP A 198 3.46 3.94 21.32
N LYS A 199 3.82 2.70 21.68
CA LYS A 199 4.23 1.67 20.73
C LYS A 199 3.01 1.00 20.16
N VAL A 200 2.87 1.03 18.84
CA VAL A 200 1.69 0.50 18.13
C VAL A 200 2.00 -0.79 17.35
N GLY A 201 3.13 -1.43 17.63
CA GLY A 201 3.59 -2.65 16.98
C GLY A 201 4.60 -2.41 15.87
N GLN A 202 4.89 -3.44 15.10
CA GLN A 202 5.89 -3.45 14.02
C GLN A 202 5.32 -2.96 12.69
N LEU A 203 4.01 -3.13 12.49
CA LEU A 203 3.30 -2.73 11.28
C LEU A 203 2.26 -1.65 11.59
N SER A 204 1.85 -0.92 10.56
CA SER A 204 0.65 -0.07 10.57
C SER A 204 0.07 0.00 9.17
N THR A 205 -1.20 0.37 9.03
CA THR A 205 -1.71 0.59 7.68
C THR A 205 -0.98 1.78 7.02
N ALA A 206 -0.77 1.70 5.73
CA ALA A 206 -0.27 2.84 4.95
C ALA A 206 -1.40 3.81 4.56
N HIS A 207 -2.59 3.63 5.09
CA HIS A 207 -3.80 4.37 4.76
C HIS A 207 -4.35 5.14 5.97
N ALA A 208 -3.47 5.89 6.66
CA ALA A 208 -3.89 6.80 7.72
C ALA A 208 -5.03 7.71 7.23
N GLN A 209 -6.08 7.84 8.01
CA GLN A 209 -7.27 8.63 7.69
C GLN A 209 -7.24 9.98 8.40
N ARG A 210 -7.61 11.06 7.69
CA ARG A 210 -7.81 12.36 8.33
C ARG A 210 -8.92 12.24 9.37
N ASP A 211 -8.68 12.72 10.58
CA ASP A 211 -9.71 12.70 11.62
C ASP A 211 -10.89 13.60 11.23
N PRO A 212 -12.11 13.05 11.01
CA PRO A 212 -13.29 13.86 10.68
C PRO A 212 -13.71 14.83 11.78
N ALA A 213 -13.26 14.63 13.03
CA ALA A 213 -13.43 15.55 14.14
C ALA A 213 -12.41 16.70 14.12
N GLY A 214 -11.39 16.59 13.27
CA GLY A 214 -10.32 17.57 13.11
C GLY A 214 -9.11 17.35 14.01
N GLY A 215 -8.05 18.12 13.75
CA GLY A 215 -6.88 18.21 14.61
C GLY A 215 -5.89 17.03 14.50
N GLY A 216 -6.03 16.15 13.49
CA GLY A 216 -5.06 15.06 13.36
C GLY A 216 -5.45 13.96 12.39
N TRP A 217 -4.84 12.81 12.59
CA TRP A 217 -5.01 11.61 11.79
C TRP A 217 -5.27 10.41 12.70
N ILE A 218 -6.03 9.46 12.22
CA ILE A 218 -6.24 8.15 12.84
C ILE A 218 -5.53 7.11 11.98
N ASN A 219 -4.91 6.12 12.64
CA ASN A 219 -4.34 4.96 11.97
C ASN A 219 -4.48 3.71 12.84
N VAL A 220 -4.16 2.54 12.27
CA VAL A 220 -4.18 1.26 12.97
C VAL A 220 -2.81 0.60 12.84
N GLY A 221 -2.21 0.26 13.97
CA GLY A 221 -0.98 -0.51 14.05
C GLY A 221 -1.27 -1.98 14.33
N THR A 222 -0.33 -2.86 13.97
CA THR A 222 -0.37 -4.28 14.29
C THR A 222 0.86 -4.64 15.10
N GLU A 223 0.62 -5.07 16.34
CA GLU A 223 1.65 -5.65 17.19
C GLU A 223 1.70 -7.16 16.98
N ILE A 224 2.88 -7.63 16.54
CA ILE A 224 3.16 -9.05 16.35
C ILE A 224 3.97 -9.52 17.55
N SER A 225 3.35 -10.27 18.43
CA SER A 225 3.94 -10.72 19.72
C SER A 225 3.70 -12.21 19.90
N PRO A 226 4.37 -13.07 19.12
CA PRO A 226 4.21 -14.52 19.25
C PRO A 226 4.68 -15.00 20.64
N PRO A 227 4.08 -16.07 21.20
CA PRO A 227 3.08 -16.90 20.52
C PRO A 227 1.62 -16.52 20.79
N LEU A 228 1.29 -15.53 21.65
CA LEU A 228 -0.08 -15.44 22.16
C LEU A 228 -0.69 -14.02 22.32
N TRP A 229 -0.01 -12.95 21.94
CA TRP A 229 -0.43 -11.61 22.34
C TRP A 229 -0.57 -10.55 21.22
N SER A 230 -0.64 -10.99 19.96
CA SER A 230 -0.80 -10.03 18.85
C SER A 230 -2.11 -9.24 18.98
N SER A 231 -2.02 -7.94 18.66
CA SER A 231 -3.11 -6.99 18.81
C SER A 231 -3.08 -5.93 17.71
N TYR A 232 -4.24 -5.35 17.41
CA TYR A 232 -4.35 -4.14 16.62
C TYR A 232 -4.51 -2.94 17.55
N HIS A 233 -3.80 -1.85 17.26
CA HIS A 233 -3.86 -0.63 18.05
C HIS A 233 -4.43 0.51 17.19
N VAL A 234 -5.64 0.95 17.49
CA VAL A 234 -6.17 2.18 16.93
C VAL A 234 -5.47 3.35 17.62
N PHE A 235 -4.81 4.20 16.86
CA PHE A 235 -4.05 5.33 17.42
C PHE A 235 -4.29 6.63 16.67
N ARG A 236 -4.03 7.74 17.36
CA ARG A 236 -4.13 9.10 16.84
C ARG A 236 -2.74 9.72 16.70
N LEU A 237 -2.62 10.56 15.68
CA LEU A 237 -1.51 11.49 15.45
C LEU A 237 -2.09 12.91 15.46
N ASP A 238 -1.73 13.73 16.43
CA ASP A 238 -2.19 15.11 16.54
C ASP A 238 -1.40 16.02 15.59
N ASP A 239 -2.06 16.98 14.94
CA ASP A 239 -1.40 17.90 14.01
C ASP A 239 -0.35 18.79 14.71
N SER A 240 -0.52 19.06 16.02
CA SER A 240 0.45 19.83 16.81
C SER A 240 1.67 19.01 17.23
N GLN A 241 1.55 17.67 17.28
CA GLN A 241 2.58 16.71 17.63
C GLN A 241 2.59 15.56 16.63
N PRO A 242 2.95 15.80 15.35
CA PRO A 242 2.66 14.89 14.24
C PRO A 242 3.35 13.53 14.33
N ASN A 243 4.42 13.42 15.12
CA ASN A 243 5.17 12.19 15.30
C ASN A 243 4.83 11.46 16.60
N LYS A 244 3.95 12.03 17.45
CA LYS A 244 3.54 11.41 18.70
C LYS A 244 2.28 10.59 18.51
N ARG A 245 2.39 9.32 18.84
CA ARG A 245 1.28 8.36 18.77
C ARG A 245 0.58 8.26 20.12
N GLU A 246 -0.74 8.22 20.08
CA GLU A 246 -1.61 8.02 21.23
C GLU A 246 -2.56 6.88 20.92
N ILE A 247 -2.50 5.77 21.66
CA ILE A 247 -3.40 4.64 21.51
C ILE A 247 -4.78 5.01 22.04
N LEU A 248 -5.80 4.89 21.19
CA LEU A 248 -7.20 5.09 21.54
C LEU A 248 -7.86 3.79 22.02
N ALA A 249 -7.49 2.66 21.40
CA ALA A 249 -7.99 1.34 21.75
C ALA A 249 -7.03 0.24 21.27
N SER A 250 -7.06 -0.90 21.97
CA SER A 250 -6.35 -2.12 21.58
C SER A 250 -7.35 -3.24 21.34
N ILE A 251 -7.25 -3.90 20.20
CA ILE A 251 -8.14 -4.96 19.75
C ILE A 251 -7.31 -6.25 19.68
N PRO A 252 -7.58 -7.26 20.51
CA PRO A 252 -6.90 -8.53 20.39
C PRO A 252 -7.18 -9.17 19.03
N CYS A 253 -6.16 -9.66 18.32
CA CYS A 253 -6.35 -10.41 17.09
C CYS A 253 -7.16 -11.68 17.33
N ALA A 254 -7.98 -12.10 16.37
CA ALA A 254 -8.75 -13.36 16.44
C ALA A 254 -7.82 -14.56 16.61
N ASP A 255 -6.74 -14.62 15.81
CA ASP A 255 -5.62 -15.53 16.03
C ASP A 255 -4.42 -14.73 16.57
N ARG A 256 -4.20 -14.81 17.88
CA ARG A 256 -3.12 -14.06 18.54
C ARG A 256 -1.72 -14.52 18.17
N SER A 257 -1.59 -15.69 17.58
CA SER A 257 -0.31 -16.24 17.11
C SER A 257 0.04 -15.83 15.68
N ALA A 258 -0.98 -15.48 14.88
CA ALA A 258 -0.84 -15.13 13.48
C ALA A 258 -1.83 -14.00 13.12
N PRO A 259 -1.46 -12.72 13.36
CA PRO A 259 -2.35 -11.60 13.07
C PRO A 259 -2.71 -11.57 11.60
N ASN A 260 -3.95 -11.20 11.31
CA ASN A 260 -4.42 -11.01 9.97
C ASN A 260 -3.87 -9.68 9.38
N TRP A 261 -3.70 -9.67 8.08
CA TRP A 261 -3.26 -8.47 7.36
C TRP A 261 -4.35 -7.40 7.36
N LEU A 262 -4.02 -6.24 7.93
CA LEU A 262 -4.84 -5.03 7.88
C LEU A 262 -4.24 -4.05 6.89
N HIS A 263 -4.92 -3.81 5.77
CA HIS A 263 -4.48 -2.85 4.75
C HIS A 263 -5.16 -1.49 4.91
N ALA A 264 -6.47 -1.47 5.16
CA ALA A 264 -7.27 -0.26 5.36
C ALA A 264 -8.33 -0.44 6.44
N PHE A 265 -8.88 0.68 6.93
CA PHE A 265 -9.92 0.73 7.95
C PHE A 265 -10.84 1.93 7.70
N GLY A 266 -12.00 1.96 8.34
CA GLY A 266 -12.97 3.06 8.22
C GLY A 266 -12.91 4.00 9.41
N VAL A 267 -13.05 5.32 9.16
CA VAL A 267 -13.18 6.34 10.19
C VAL A 267 -14.37 7.22 9.87
N THR A 268 -15.25 7.40 10.85
CA THR A 268 -16.33 8.37 10.83
C THR A 268 -16.15 9.39 11.94
N ARG A 269 -17.07 10.35 12.06
CA ARG A 269 -17.04 11.27 13.19
C ARG A 269 -17.24 10.54 14.52
N ALA A 270 -18.08 9.49 14.55
CA ALA A 270 -18.45 8.77 15.77
C ALA A 270 -17.67 7.47 15.98
N LYS A 271 -17.23 6.81 14.91
CA LYS A 271 -16.71 5.44 14.97
C LYS A 271 -15.35 5.29 14.30
N VAL A 272 -14.58 4.27 14.74
CA VAL A 272 -13.49 3.66 13.96
C VAL A 272 -13.88 2.20 13.71
N VAL A 273 -13.81 1.77 12.45
CA VAL A 273 -14.20 0.41 12.05
C VAL A 273 -12.99 -0.32 11.50
N VAL A 274 -12.55 -1.36 12.19
CA VAL A 274 -11.45 -2.23 11.77
C VAL A 274 -12.04 -3.54 11.28
N ILE A 275 -11.74 -3.91 10.03
CA ILE A 275 -12.21 -5.15 9.43
C ILE A 275 -11.05 -6.15 9.44
N GLU A 276 -11.17 -7.16 10.28
CA GLU A 276 -10.24 -8.26 10.38
C GLU A 276 -10.68 -9.38 9.42
N GLN A 277 -10.14 -9.32 8.20
CA GLN A 277 -10.35 -10.36 7.18
C GLN A 277 -9.49 -11.59 7.50
N PRO A 278 -9.95 -12.84 7.23
CA PRO A 278 -9.23 -14.05 7.60
C PRO A 278 -8.05 -14.36 6.66
N ALA A 279 -7.15 -13.40 6.51
CA ALA A 279 -5.97 -13.40 5.65
C ALA A 279 -4.72 -13.17 6.53
N SER A 280 -4.18 -14.23 7.14
CA SER A 280 -3.05 -14.12 8.06
C SER A 280 -1.71 -14.12 7.35
N TYR A 281 -0.70 -13.47 7.93
CA TYR A 281 0.67 -13.58 7.43
C TYR A 281 1.21 -15.00 7.61
N SER A 282 1.76 -15.56 6.55
CA SER A 282 2.41 -16.89 6.59
C SER A 282 3.91 -16.72 6.84
N VAL A 283 4.31 -16.86 8.10
CA VAL A 283 5.73 -16.78 8.48
C VAL A 283 6.58 -17.83 7.74
N GLY A 284 6.05 -19.02 7.53
CA GLY A 284 6.73 -20.06 6.75
C GLY A 284 7.03 -19.64 5.33
N ALA A 285 6.05 -19.04 4.64
CA ALA A 285 6.22 -18.54 3.27
C ALA A 285 7.20 -17.36 3.21
N MET A 286 7.12 -16.42 4.14
CA MET A 286 8.05 -15.29 4.25
C MET A 286 9.50 -15.72 4.46
N LEU A 287 9.71 -16.85 5.14
CA LEU A 287 11.03 -17.46 5.34
C LEU A 287 11.48 -18.38 4.19
N GLY A 288 10.65 -18.59 3.17
CA GLY A 288 10.95 -19.55 2.11
C GLY A 288 10.90 -21.02 2.54
N LEU A 289 10.27 -21.33 3.69
CA LEU A 289 10.15 -22.68 4.28
C LEU A 289 8.90 -23.43 3.82
N GLY A 290 8.02 -22.78 3.07
CA GLY A 290 6.77 -23.36 2.59
C GLY A 290 6.05 -22.42 1.65
N ALA A 291 4.89 -22.83 1.16
CA ALA A 291 4.02 -22.00 0.35
C ALA A 291 2.76 -21.67 1.16
N ALA A 292 2.42 -20.40 1.25
CA ALA A 292 1.10 -19.98 1.69
C ALA A 292 0.08 -20.15 0.57
N SER A 293 -1.21 -20.10 0.89
CA SER A 293 -2.27 -20.24 -0.10
C SER A 293 -2.25 -19.12 -1.15
N HIS A 294 -1.81 -17.92 -0.75
CA HIS A 294 -1.75 -16.73 -1.60
C HIS A 294 -0.44 -15.95 -1.37
N GLY A 295 0.68 -16.50 -1.88
CA GLY A 295 1.99 -15.88 -1.73
C GLY A 295 2.50 -15.90 -0.29
N SER A 296 2.50 -14.76 0.42
CA SER A 296 2.85 -14.66 1.84
C SER A 296 1.64 -14.65 2.77
N ILE A 297 0.43 -14.94 2.25
CA ILE A 297 -0.83 -14.88 2.99
C ILE A 297 -1.52 -16.25 3.01
N ASP A 298 -1.95 -16.69 4.18
CA ASP A 298 -2.82 -17.83 4.38
C ASP A 298 -4.27 -17.37 4.50
N TRP A 299 -5.12 -17.86 3.60
CA TRP A 299 -6.55 -17.56 3.55
C TRP A 299 -7.36 -18.65 4.26
N LYS A 300 -8.15 -18.24 5.28
CA LYS A 300 -8.93 -19.14 6.16
C LYS A 300 -10.42 -18.75 6.16
N PRO A 301 -11.14 -18.89 5.03
CA PRO A 301 -12.51 -18.35 4.86
C PRO A 301 -13.52 -18.94 5.84
N GLU A 302 -13.29 -20.12 6.38
CA GLU A 302 -14.15 -20.76 7.40
C GLU A 302 -14.26 -19.95 8.69
N GLN A 303 -13.26 -19.12 9.02
CA GLN A 303 -13.28 -18.23 10.19
C GLN A 303 -14.29 -17.09 10.03
N GLY A 304 -14.63 -16.72 8.78
CA GLY A 304 -15.41 -15.51 8.50
C GLY A 304 -14.57 -14.25 8.64
N THR A 305 -15.22 -13.09 8.51
CA THR A 305 -14.61 -11.77 8.68
C THR A 305 -15.14 -11.15 9.97
N LEU A 306 -14.25 -10.59 10.81
CA LEU A 306 -14.66 -9.84 11.99
C LEU A 306 -14.67 -8.34 11.69
N VAL A 307 -15.70 -7.66 12.19
CA VAL A 307 -15.84 -6.22 12.07
C VAL A 307 -15.86 -5.64 13.48
N HIS A 308 -14.79 -4.96 13.84
CA HIS A 308 -14.60 -4.30 15.13
C HIS A 308 -15.03 -2.84 15.02
N VAL A 309 -16.00 -2.43 15.80
CA VAL A 309 -16.53 -1.06 15.82
C VAL A 309 -16.17 -0.42 17.15
N LEU A 310 -15.27 0.55 17.10
CA LEU A 310 -14.89 1.38 18.25
C LEU A 310 -15.73 2.65 18.26
N ASP A 311 -16.52 2.86 19.30
CA ASP A 311 -17.15 4.15 19.55
C ASP A 311 -16.11 5.14 20.09
N ARG A 312 -15.90 6.23 19.37
CA ARG A 312 -14.83 7.20 19.69
C ARG A 312 -15.13 8.04 20.93
N ARG A 313 -16.38 8.13 21.34
CA ARG A 313 -16.80 8.90 22.51
C ARG A 313 -16.76 8.08 23.79
N SER A 314 -17.35 6.88 23.77
CA SER A 314 -17.42 6.01 24.95
C SER A 314 -16.19 5.14 25.14
N GLY A 315 -15.43 4.89 24.06
CA GLY A 315 -14.36 3.89 24.02
C GLY A 315 -14.88 2.44 23.96
N GLU A 316 -16.17 2.26 23.79
CA GLU A 316 -16.79 0.93 23.67
C GLU A 316 -16.37 0.27 22.37
N LEU A 317 -16.00 -1.01 22.46
CA LEU A 317 -15.62 -1.85 21.33
C LEU A 317 -16.64 -2.98 21.17
N VAL A 318 -17.30 -3.01 20.02
CA VAL A 318 -18.23 -4.09 19.64
C VAL A 318 -17.65 -4.85 18.44
N THR A 319 -17.71 -6.17 18.49
CA THR A 319 -17.24 -7.04 17.41
C THR A 319 -18.39 -7.83 16.80
N HIS A 320 -18.52 -7.74 15.48
CA HIS A 320 -19.50 -8.49 14.70
C HIS A 320 -18.78 -9.51 13.82
N ALA A 321 -19.40 -10.68 13.62
CA ALA A 321 -18.91 -11.70 12.68
C ALA A 321 -19.75 -11.64 11.39
N MET A 322 -19.08 -11.69 10.25
CA MET A 322 -19.71 -11.73 8.93
C MET A 322 -19.32 -13.01 8.18
N LYS A 323 -20.31 -13.66 7.56
CA LYS A 323 -20.13 -14.81 6.67
C LYS A 323 -20.97 -14.65 5.41
N PRO A 324 -20.49 -15.15 4.25
CA PRO A 324 -19.16 -15.71 4.02
C PRO A 324 -18.05 -14.69 4.22
N ALA A 325 -16.80 -15.15 4.40
CA ALA A 325 -15.62 -14.27 4.44
C ALA A 325 -15.47 -13.51 3.13
N PHE A 326 -14.75 -12.41 3.17
CA PHE A 326 -14.40 -11.61 1.99
C PHE A 326 -13.02 -10.98 2.16
N PHE A 327 -12.44 -10.59 1.04
CA PHE A 327 -11.16 -9.88 0.98
C PHE A 327 -11.36 -8.48 0.43
N PHE A 328 -10.53 -7.53 0.87
CA PHE A 328 -10.49 -6.17 0.33
C PHE A 328 -9.12 -5.53 0.55
N PHE A 329 -8.77 -4.56 -0.28
CA PHE A 329 -7.69 -3.63 -0.02
C PHE A 329 -8.23 -2.32 0.55
N HIS A 330 -9.20 -1.70 -0.12
CA HIS A 330 -9.59 -0.32 0.13
C HIS A 330 -11.04 -0.15 0.53
N ILE A 331 -11.26 0.86 1.35
CA ILE A 331 -12.56 1.40 1.73
C ILE A 331 -12.73 2.74 1.01
N ALA A 332 -13.75 2.83 0.16
CA ALA A 332 -14.03 4.02 -0.63
C ALA A 332 -14.67 5.13 0.22
N ASN A 333 -15.47 4.75 1.23
CA ASN A 333 -16.19 5.70 2.09
C ASN A 333 -16.55 5.06 3.42
N ALA A 334 -16.71 5.90 4.46
CA ALA A 334 -17.25 5.52 5.76
C ALA A 334 -18.09 6.67 6.32
N PHE A 335 -19.30 6.39 6.80
CA PHE A 335 -20.21 7.42 7.34
C PHE A 335 -21.19 6.87 8.35
N ASP A 336 -21.61 7.75 9.27
CA ASP A 336 -22.63 7.45 10.28
C ASP A 336 -24.04 7.67 9.72
N LEU A 337 -24.98 6.79 10.08
CA LEU A 337 -26.40 6.97 9.81
C LEU A 337 -27.10 7.66 11.00
N PRO A 338 -28.30 8.29 10.77
CA PRO A 338 -29.04 8.98 11.83
C PRO A 338 -29.48 8.09 13.00
N ASP A 339 -29.63 6.79 12.76
CA ASP A 339 -30.01 5.79 13.78
C ASP A 339 -28.80 5.30 14.61
N GLY A 340 -27.59 5.84 14.33
CA GLY A 340 -26.33 5.43 14.98
C GLY A 340 -25.63 4.24 14.33
N SER A 341 -26.21 3.64 13.28
CA SER A 341 -25.55 2.64 12.46
C SER A 341 -24.37 3.26 11.70
N VAL A 342 -23.39 2.44 11.30
CA VAL A 342 -22.27 2.88 10.47
C VAL A 342 -22.23 2.12 9.14
N CYS A 343 -21.97 2.86 8.07
CA CYS A 343 -21.80 2.31 6.73
C CYS A 343 -20.34 2.42 6.25
N LEU A 344 -19.88 1.40 5.55
CA LEU A 344 -18.61 1.41 4.81
C LEU A 344 -18.85 0.96 3.38
N ASP A 345 -18.35 1.71 2.42
CA ASP A 345 -18.33 1.33 1.01
C ASP A 345 -16.96 0.73 0.69
N VAL A 346 -16.93 -0.58 0.42
CA VAL A 346 -15.71 -1.40 0.35
C VAL A 346 -15.54 -1.96 -1.05
N CYS A 347 -14.32 -1.88 -1.61
CA CYS A 347 -13.95 -2.58 -2.85
C CYS A 347 -13.70 -4.07 -2.55
N LEU A 348 -14.76 -4.88 -2.57
CA LEU A 348 -14.79 -6.23 -2.05
C LEU A 348 -14.46 -7.26 -3.13
N PHE A 349 -13.58 -8.21 -2.79
CA PHE A 349 -13.30 -9.44 -3.53
C PHE A 349 -13.83 -10.64 -2.75
N ASP A 350 -14.09 -11.75 -3.43
CA ASP A 350 -14.54 -12.97 -2.78
C ASP A 350 -13.40 -13.66 -1.99
N ASP A 351 -12.16 -13.50 -2.46
CA ASP A 351 -10.94 -14.09 -1.88
C ASP A 351 -9.68 -13.25 -2.24
N PRO A 352 -8.50 -13.55 -1.68
CA PRO A 352 -7.26 -12.81 -1.96
C PRO A 352 -6.54 -13.20 -3.26
N THR A 353 -7.17 -13.84 -4.24
CA THR A 353 -6.54 -14.21 -5.53
C THR A 353 -5.94 -13.01 -6.25
N ILE A 354 -6.52 -11.81 -6.07
CA ILE A 354 -5.95 -10.56 -6.62
C ILE A 354 -4.50 -10.36 -6.15
N VAL A 355 -4.14 -10.72 -4.92
CA VAL A 355 -2.78 -10.57 -4.38
C VAL A 355 -1.78 -11.34 -5.23
N THR A 356 -2.02 -12.63 -5.51
CA THR A 356 -1.13 -13.43 -6.36
C THR A 356 -1.21 -13.05 -7.84
N SER A 357 -2.32 -12.43 -8.26
CA SER A 357 -2.48 -11.96 -9.64
C SER A 357 -1.64 -10.72 -9.95
N LEU A 358 -1.19 -9.99 -8.92
CA LEU A 358 -0.31 -8.83 -9.07
C LEU A 358 1.19 -9.18 -9.08
N ARG A 359 1.55 -10.46 -9.24
CA ARG A 359 2.94 -10.86 -9.48
C ARG A 359 3.41 -10.38 -10.85
N LEU A 360 4.67 -9.97 -10.93
CA LEU A 360 5.25 -9.39 -12.16
C LEU A 360 5.28 -10.38 -13.32
N ASP A 361 5.52 -11.67 -13.05
CA ASP A 361 5.50 -12.72 -14.07
C ASP A 361 4.10 -12.88 -14.73
N ARG A 362 3.03 -12.57 -13.99
CA ARG A 362 1.66 -12.53 -14.53
C ARG A 362 1.35 -11.22 -15.22
N LEU A 363 1.67 -10.09 -14.60
CA LEU A 363 1.35 -8.75 -15.12
C LEU A 363 2.09 -8.41 -16.40
N THR A 364 3.27 -8.98 -16.61
CA THR A 364 4.05 -8.82 -17.84
C THR A 364 3.67 -9.79 -18.95
N ASN A 365 2.76 -10.72 -18.69
CA ASN A 365 2.18 -11.64 -19.68
C ASN A 365 0.79 -11.15 -20.08
N ASP A 366 0.59 -10.80 -21.36
CA ASP A 366 -0.65 -10.19 -21.85
C ASP A 366 -1.89 -11.06 -21.65
N ASP A 367 -1.77 -12.37 -21.76
CA ASP A 367 -2.89 -13.29 -21.62
C ASP A 367 -3.31 -13.40 -20.14
N LEU A 368 -2.35 -13.42 -19.22
CA LEU A 368 -2.62 -13.49 -17.78
C LEU A 368 -3.06 -12.15 -17.19
N ALA A 369 -2.56 -11.04 -17.73
CA ALA A 369 -2.91 -9.69 -17.26
C ALA A 369 -4.38 -9.29 -17.57
N ARG A 370 -5.03 -10.00 -18.50
CA ARG A 370 -6.45 -9.75 -18.85
C ARG A 370 -7.45 -10.39 -17.91
N ASP A 371 -7.00 -11.39 -17.13
CA ASP A 371 -7.85 -12.19 -16.25
C ASP A 371 -7.59 -11.85 -14.77
N LEU A 372 -7.62 -10.55 -14.45
CA LEU A 372 -7.48 -10.10 -13.06
C LEU A 372 -8.83 -10.18 -12.33
N PRO A 373 -8.85 -10.64 -11.07
CA PRO A 373 -10.06 -10.59 -10.24
C PRO A 373 -10.61 -9.17 -10.15
N THR A 374 -11.92 -9.05 -10.27
CA THR A 374 -12.62 -7.76 -10.20
C THR A 374 -13.27 -7.58 -8.85
N SER A 375 -13.04 -6.45 -8.20
CA SER A 375 -13.77 -6.08 -6.98
C SER A 375 -15.16 -5.53 -7.31
N ARG A 376 -16.08 -5.67 -6.36
CA ARG A 376 -17.41 -5.05 -6.39
C ARG A 376 -17.51 -4.00 -5.31
N LEU A 377 -17.95 -2.79 -5.66
CA LEU A 377 -18.24 -1.77 -4.67
C LEU A 377 -19.46 -2.20 -3.84
N THR A 378 -19.21 -2.52 -2.58
CA THR A 378 -20.20 -3.13 -1.68
C THR A 378 -20.35 -2.30 -0.44
N ARG A 379 -21.56 -1.95 -0.06
CA ARG A 379 -21.88 -1.32 1.21
C ARG A 379 -22.03 -2.35 2.30
N LEU A 380 -21.24 -2.19 3.35
CA LEU A 380 -21.44 -2.86 4.62
C LEU A 380 -22.24 -1.91 5.53
N THR A 381 -23.33 -2.38 6.09
CA THR A 381 -24.11 -1.64 7.09
C THR A 381 -24.04 -2.38 8.41
N ILE A 382 -23.50 -1.72 9.43
CA ILE A 382 -23.34 -2.24 10.79
C ILE A 382 -24.36 -1.56 11.67
N PRO A 383 -25.41 -2.28 12.14
CA PRO A 383 -26.48 -1.70 12.95
C PRO A 383 -26.00 -1.24 14.32
N ALA A 384 -26.59 -0.14 14.83
CA ALA A 384 -26.29 0.40 16.15
C ALA A 384 -26.84 -0.46 17.30
N ASP A 385 -27.88 -1.25 17.04
CA ASP A 385 -28.56 -2.11 18.02
C ASP A 385 -27.84 -3.45 18.28
N GLY A 386 -26.67 -3.66 17.67
CA GLY A 386 -25.91 -4.91 17.77
C GLY A 386 -26.42 -6.03 16.88
N GLY A 387 -27.37 -5.75 16.00
CA GLY A 387 -27.84 -6.68 14.98
C GLY A 387 -26.73 -7.13 14.02
N PRO A 388 -26.96 -8.15 13.19
CA PRO A 388 -25.95 -8.64 12.26
C PRO A 388 -25.67 -7.61 11.15
N PRO A 389 -24.40 -7.35 10.81
CA PRO A 389 -24.06 -6.52 9.67
C PRO A 389 -24.59 -7.09 8.35
N THR A 390 -24.95 -6.21 7.43
CA THR A 390 -25.46 -6.57 6.10
C THR A 390 -24.55 -6.09 5.00
N ARG A 391 -24.68 -6.68 3.80
CA ARG A 391 -23.96 -6.30 2.57
C ARG A 391 -24.95 -6.02 1.45
N SER A 392 -24.72 -4.95 0.69
CA SER A 392 -25.43 -4.66 -0.56
C SER A 392 -24.45 -4.15 -1.62
N ILE A 393 -24.54 -4.67 -2.83
CA ILE A 393 -23.74 -4.17 -3.97
C ILE A 393 -24.26 -2.79 -4.34
N ILE A 394 -23.38 -1.80 -4.45
CA ILE A 394 -23.72 -0.43 -4.86
C ILE A 394 -23.56 -0.29 -6.38
N ASP A 395 -22.51 -0.89 -6.92
CA ASP A 395 -22.20 -0.85 -8.35
C ASP A 395 -22.81 -2.09 -9.01
N ASP A 396 -24.09 -2.05 -9.23
CA ASP A 396 -24.82 -3.06 -10.01
C ASP A 396 -25.03 -2.52 -11.42
N ALA A 397 -24.08 -2.82 -12.31
CA ALA A 397 -24.18 -2.46 -13.72
C ALA A 397 -25.44 -3.08 -14.41
N SER A 398 -26.10 -4.05 -13.79
CA SER A 398 -27.36 -4.63 -14.25
C SER A 398 -28.58 -3.78 -13.91
N ALA A 399 -28.45 -2.83 -12.98
CA ALA A 399 -29.54 -1.93 -12.56
C ALA A 399 -29.69 -0.70 -13.47
N THR A 400 -28.80 -0.50 -14.43
CA THR A 400 -28.86 0.57 -15.45
C THR A 400 -29.34 0.04 -16.79
N GLY A 401 -30.41 -0.76 -16.78
CA GLY A 401 -31.13 -1.18 -18.00
C GLY A 401 -32.07 -0.10 -18.50
#